data_4427ee87b65296990f782b648802b05a
#
_entry.id   4427ee87b65296990f782b648802b05a
#
_cell.length_a   1.000
_cell.length_b   1.000
_cell.length_c   1.000
_cell.angle_alpha   90.00
_cell.angle_beta   90.00
_cell.angle_gamma   90.00
#
_symmetry.space_group_name_H-M   'P 1'
#
loop_
_entity.id
_entity.type
_entity.pdbx_description
1 polymer ?
#
loop_
_entity_poly.entity_id
_entity_poly.type
_entity_poly.pdbx_seq_one_letter_code
_entity_poly.pdbx_strand_id
1 'polypeptide(L)'
;MTDTWERATTLSKLDDGRCRIFRTSGKQIALFRRGDTIYACNNRCPHEGYPLSEGDLDGDCVLTCNWHNWKFNLESGENLYGGDRLRVYPVEVRGDEVWVDLADPPLAARVAEITMQLREAYDDNDYQRMARELARLVQVGADPLDAVASAIHWSHDRLEFGWTHAYAATADWLALYD
;
A
#
# COMPACT_ATOMS: atom_id res chain seq x y z
N MET A 1 21.30 -8.38 -13.38
CA MET A 1 20.03 -8.29 -12.61
C MET A 1 20.34 -8.87 -11.25
N THR A 2 20.25 -8.08 -10.19
CA THR A 2 20.39 -8.60 -8.82
C THR A 2 19.17 -9.49 -8.54
N ASP A 3 19.42 -10.70 -8.04
CA ASP A 3 18.35 -11.61 -7.60
C ASP A 3 17.60 -10.93 -6.44
N THR A 4 16.32 -10.67 -6.64
CA THR A 4 15.45 -10.01 -5.64
C THR A 4 14.72 -11.00 -4.75
N TRP A 5 14.91 -12.30 -5.01
CA TRP A 5 14.35 -13.36 -4.22
C TRP A 5 15.19 -13.65 -2.98
N GLU A 6 14.56 -13.59 -1.82
CA GLU A 6 15.19 -13.94 -0.55
C GLU A 6 14.49 -15.12 0.12
N ARG A 7 15.28 -16.02 0.71
CA ARG A 7 14.76 -17.13 1.50
C ARG A 7 14.21 -16.63 2.83
N ALA A 8 12.89 -16.70 3.00
CA ALA A 8 12.21 -16.19 4.18
C ALA A 8 12.11 -17.21 5.33
N THR A 9 11.79 -18.48 5.02
CA THR A 9 11.59 -19.54 6.01
C THR A 9 11.63 -20.92 5.35
N THR A 10 11.22 -21.96 6.09
CA THR A 10 10.91 -23.30 5.57
C THR A 10 9.43 -23.63 5.82
N LEU A 11 8.86 -24.51 5.00
CA LEU A 11 7.46 -24.97 5.16
C LEU A 11 7.23 -25.56 6.55
N SER A 12 8.20 -26.33 7.04
CA SER A 12 8.17 -26.98 8.36
C SER A 12 8.10 -25.99 9.53
N LYS A 13 8.37 -24.71 9.29
CA LYS A 13 8.31 -23.62 10.29
C LYS A 13 7.12 -22.68 10.08
N LEU A 14 6.26 -22.97 9.14
CA LEU A 14 5.08 -22.17 8.81
C LEU A 14 3.83 -23.04 8.91
N ASP A 15 3.26 -23.09 10.10
CA ASP A 15 2.05 -23.88 10.35
C ASP A 15 0.84 -23.27 9.63
N ASP A 16 -0.11 -24.14 9.24
CA ASP A 16 -1.37 -23.69 8.64
C ASP A 16 -2.18 -22.82 9.61
N GLY A 17 -2.73 -21.74 9.09
CA GLY A 17 -3.46 -20.74 9.88
C GLY A 17 -2.57 -19.89 10.81
N ARG A 18 -1.24 -20.00 10.73
CA ARG A 18 -0.30 -19.20 11.54
C ARG A 18 0.40 -18.17 10.69
N CYS A 19 0.83 -17.10 11.36
CA CYS A 19 1.68 -16.07 10.77
C CYS A 19 3.12 -16.22 11.24
N ARG A 20 4.07 -15.95 10.33
CA ARG A 20 5.49 -15.83 10.62
C ARG A 20 6.04 -14.52 10.07
N ILE A 21 6.84 -13.82 10.86
CA ILE A 21 7.47 -12.57 10.43
C ILE A 21 8.84 -12.86 9.83
N PHE A 22 9.06 -12.43 8.60
CA PHE A 22 10.36 -12.36 7.94
C PHE A 22 10.87 -10.92 7.97
N ARG A 23 12.11 -10.74 8.43
CA ARG A 23 12.77 -9.42 8.53
C ARG A 23 13.98 -9.40 7.62
N THR A 24 14.05 -8.42 6.75
CA THR A 24 15.15 -8.21 5.82
C THR A 24 15.23 -6.76 5.36
N SER A 25 16.46 -6.24 5.17
CA SER A 25 16.72 -4.93 4.51
C SER A 25 15.77 -3.79 4.93
N GLY A 26 15.44 -3.72 6.23
CA GLY A 26 14.52 -2.71 6.78
C GLY A 26 13.04 -3.00 6.55
N LYS A 27 12.68 -4.10 5.87
CA LYS A 27 11.30 -4.54 5.65
C LYS A 27 10.91 -5.59 6.71
N GLN A 28 9.64 -5.57 7.11
CA GLN A 28 9.00 -6.63 7.88
C GLN A 28 7.86 -7.21 7.05
N ILE A 29 7.94 -8.48 6.75
CA ILE A 29 6.99 -9.19 5.91
C ILE A 29 6.27 -10.22 6.76
N ALA A 30 4.94 -10.21 6.74
CA ALA A 30 4.11 -11.22 7.35
C ALA A 30 3.83 -12.33 6.33
N LEU A 31 4.18 -13.56 6.71
CA LEU A 31 3.93 -14.77 5.93
C LEU A 31 2.76 -15.51 6.55
N PHE A 32 1.75 -15.81 5.76
CA PHE A 32 0.59 -16.58 6.17
C PHE A 32 0.49 -17.84 5.33
N ARG A 33 0.13 -18.97 5.95
CA ARG A 33 -0.15 -20.21 5.24
C ARG A 33 -1.63 -20.56 5.34
N ARG A 34 -2.20 -20.98 4.21
CA ARG A 34 -3.54 -21.56 4.13
C ARG A 34 -3.50 -22.79 3.22
N GLY A 35 -3.56 -23.96 3.83
CA GLY A 35 -3.37 -25.21 3.11
C GLY A 35 -2.02 -25.25 2.42
N ASP A 36 -2.02 -25.36 1.09
CA ASP A 36 -0.81 -25.39 0.27
C ASP A 36 -0.36 -24.01 -0.22
N THR A 37 -1.15 -22.96 0.02
CA THR A 37 -0.85 -21.60 -0.44
C THR A 37 -0.18 -20.78 0.66
N ILE A 38 0.83 -20.01 0.28
CA ILE A 38 1.53 -19.08 1.16
C ILE A 38 1.37 -17.66 0.61
N TYR A 39 1.00 -16.75 1.48
CA TYR A 39 0.84 -15.33 1.20
C TYR A 39 1.92 -14.54 1.93
N ALA A 40 2.41 -13.50 1.29
CA ALA A 40 3.37 -12.57 1.88
C ALA A 40 2.89 -11.14 1.71
N CYS A 41 2.84 -10.37 2.80
CA CYS A 41 2.48 -8.97 2.75
C CYS A 41 3.38 -8.12 3.66
N ASN A 42 3.36 -6.81 3.45
CA ASN A 42 3.97 -5.89 4.39
C ASN A 42 3.33 -6.06 5.78
N ASN A 43 4.15 -6.23 6.81
CA ASN A 43 3.65 -6.42 8.19
C ASN A 43 3.15 -5.13 8.84
N ARG A 44 3.00 -4.04 8.09
CA ARG A 44 2.47 -2.77 8.59
C ARG A 44 1.17 -2.46 7.88
N CYS A 45 0.10 -2.30 8.66
CA CYS A 45 -1.18 -1.85 8.13
C CYS A 45 -1.00 -0.47 7.46
N PRO A 46 -1.47 -0.28 6.21
CA PRO A 46 -1.30 0.98 5.50
C PRO A 46 -2.07 2.15 6.15
N HIS A 47 -3.01 1.88 7.04
CA HIS A 47 -3.72 2.89 7.82
C HIS A 47 -2.78 3.62 8.80
N GLU A 48 -2.36 2.93 9.87
CA GLU A 48 -1.56 3.51 10.97
C GLU A 48 -0.39 2.62 11.41
N GLY A 49 0.01 1.67 10.58
CA GLY A 49 1.22 0.87 10.80
C GLY A 49 1.10 -0.27 11.81
N TYR A 50 -0.11 -0.66 12.24
CA TYR A 50 -0.31 -1.78 13.14
C TYR A 50 0.23 -3.09 12.54
N PRO A 51 0.87 -3.98 13.34
CA PRO A 51 1.41 -5.24 12.83
C PRO A 51 0.31 -6.16 12.30
N LEU A 52 0.31 -6.43 11.00
CA LEU A 52 -0.66 -7.32 10.36
C LEU A 52 -0.45 -8.80 10.72
N SER A 53 0.73 -9.15 11.22
CA SER A 53 0.99 -10.48 11.82
C SER A 53 0.14 -10.79 13.06
N GLU A 54 -0.48 -9.79 13.65
CA GLU A 54 -1.42 -9.91 14.77
C GLU A 54 -2.89 -9.90 14.29
N GLY A 55 -3.11 -9.78 12.98
CA GLY A 55 -4.43 -9.82 12.36
C GLY A 55 -4.97 -11.24 12.20
N ASP A 56 -6.26 -11.33 11.88
CA ASP A 56 -6.94 -12.58 11.65
C ASP A 56 -7.11 -12.87 10.16
N LEU A 57 -6.66 -14.04 9.72
CA LEU A 57 -6.83 -14.53 8.35
C LEU A 57 -7.97 -15.54 8.29
N ASP A 58 -9.01 -15.24 7.52
CA ASP A 58 -10.15 -16.13 7.32
C ASP A 58 -9.92 -17.20 6.22
N GLY A 59 -10.97 -18.02 5.95
CA GLY A 59 -10.92 -19.08 4.94
C GLY A 59 -10.83 -18.58 3.50
N ASP A 60 -11.26 -17.33 3.25
CA ASP A 60 -11.33 -16.72 1.91
C ASP A 60 -10.10 -15.82 1.65
N CYS A 61 -9.02 -16.01 2.40
CA CYS A 61 -7.76 -15.26 2.28
C CYS A 61 -7.91 -13.75 2.55
N VAL A 62 -8.90 -13.37 3.36
CA VAL A 62 -9.09 -12.00 3.83
C VAL A 62 -8.39 -11.81 5.16
N LEU A 63 -7.41 -10.92 5.18
CA LEU A 63 -6.70 -10.53 6.39
C LEU A 63 -7.40 -9.32 7.03
N THR A 64 -7.84 -9.47 8.28
CA THR A 64 -8.43 -8.39 9.07
C THR A 64 -7.40 -7.82 10.04
N CYS A 65 -7.16 -6.51 9.96
CA CYS A 65 -6.35 -5.80 10.94
C CYS A 65 -7.12 -5.65 12.25
N ASN A 66 -6.56 -6.13 13.38
CA ASN A 66 -7.26 -6.15 14.67
C ASN A 66 -7.39 -4.78 15.34
N TRP A 67 -6.77 -3.72 14.79
CA TRP A 67 -6.91 -2.39 15.38
C TRP A 67 -8.17 -1.65 14.90
N HIS A 68 -8.34 -1.49 13.55
CA HIS A 68 -9.46 -0.74 13.00
C HIS A 68 -10.33 -1.56 12.02
N ASN A 69 -10.19 -2.90 12.06
CA ASN A 69 -10.95 -3.83 11.22
C ASN A 69 -10.78 -3.64 9.70
N TRP A 70 -9.70 -2.98 9.26
CA TRP A 70 -9.39 -2.92 7.83
C TRP A 70 -9.16 -4.32 7.27
N LYS A 71 -9.73 -4.57 6.11
CA LYS A 71 -9.72 -5.90 5.48
C LYS A 71 -9.01 -5.87 4.14
N PHE A 72 -8.16 -6.86 3.94
CA PHE A 72 -7.32 -6.97 2.76
C PHE A 72 -7.42 -8.36 2.15
N ASN A 73 -7.59 -8.42 0.84
CA ASN A 73 -7.36 -9.65 0.08
C ASN A 73 -5.85 -9.89 -0.02
N LEU A 74 -5.34 -11.03 0.49
CA LEU A 74 -3.90 -11.31 0.49
C LEU A 74 -3.34 -11.75 -0.87
N GLU A 75 -4.18 -12.11 -1.84
CA GLU A 75 -3.74 -12.43 -3.20
C GLU A 75 -3.42 -11.17 -4.00
N SER A 76 -4.30 -10.16 -3.93
CA SER A 76 -4.21 -8.95 -4.74
C SER A 76 -3.68 -7.73 -3.99
N GLY A 77 -3.72 -7.74 -2.65
CA GLY A 77 -3.48 -6.57 -1.81
C GLY A 77 -4.61 -5.56 -1.82
N GLU A 78 -5.74 -5.88 -2.47
CA GLU A 78 -6.92 -5.02 -2.52
C GLU A 78 -7.48 -4.78 -1.12
N ASN A 79 -7.85 -3.54 -0.85
CA ASN A 79 -8.56 -3.18 0.36
C ASN A 79 -10.05 -3.45 0.18
N LEU A 80 -10.62 -4.34 0.98
CA LEU A 80 -12.04 -4.68 0.96
C LEU A 80 -12.86 -3.82 1.94
N TYR A 81 -12.19 -3.24 2.93
CA TYR A 81 -12.76 -2.31 3.88
C TYR A 81 -11.66 -1.44 4.49
N GLY A 82 -11.73 -0.13 4.29
CA GLY A 82 -10.79 0.86 4.83
C GLY A 82 -10.36 1.93 3.83
N GLY A 83 -9.65 1.59 2.76
CA GLY A 83 -9.26 2.55 1.72
C GLY A 83 -7.92 2.25 1.04
N ASP A 84 -6.81 2.21 1.76
CA ASP A 84 -5.48 2.07 1.16
C ASP A 84 -5.14 0.60 0.85
N ARG A 85 -4.48 0.35 -0.27
CA ARG A 85 -4.05 -1.00 -0.66
C ARG A 85 -2.90 -1.52 0.19
N LEU A 86 -2.86 -2.83 0.39
CA LEU A 86 -1.78 -3.53 1.09
C LEU A 86 -0.71 -3.98 0.09
N ARG A 87 0.56 -3.74 0.40
CA ARG A 87 1.66 -4.31 -0.37
C ARG A 87 1.74 -5.81 -0.13
N VAL A 88 1.54 -6.61 -1.18
CA VAL A 88 1.77 -8.05 -1.22
C VAL A 88 3.04 -8.37 -2.02
N TYR A 89 3.64 -9.52 -1.77
CA TYR A 89 4.89 -9.96 -2.38
C TYR A 89 4.70 -11.34 -3.02
N PRO A 90 5.25 -11.58 -4.22
CA PRO A 90 5.28 -12.90 -4.81
C PRO A 90 6.02 -13.90 -3.91
N VAL A 91 5.50 -15.13 -3.85
CA VAL A 91 6.07 -16.21 -3.05
C VAL A 91 6.30 -17.43 -3.95
N GLU A 92 7.44 -18.07 -3.78
CA GLU A 92 7.76 -19.37 -4.38
C GLU A 92 8.17 -20.38 -3.29
N VAL A 93 7.73 -21.63 -3.47
CA VAL A 93 8.20 -22.74 -2.67
C VAL A 93 9.19 -23.56 -3.51
N ARG A 94 10.43 -23.66 -3.02
CA ARG A 94 11.52 -24.40 -3.66
C ARG A 94 11.95 -25.56 -2.74
N GLY A 95 11.40 -26.74 -2.97
CA GLY A 95 11.54 -27.88 -2.03
C GLY A 95 10.85 -27.59 -0.71
N ASP A 96 11.58 -27.54 0.40
CA ASP A 96 11.05 -27.13 1.73
C ASP A 96 11.24 -25.63 2.02
N GLU A 97 11.86 -24.89 1.12
CA GLU A 97 12.17 -23.47 1.34
C GLU A 97 11.10 -22.55 0.78
N VAL A 98 10.74 -21.52 1.54
CA VAL A 98 9.83 -20.45 1.15
C VAL A 98 10.64 -19.22 0.78
N TRP A 99 10.50 -18.76 -0.46
CA TRP A 99 11.19 -17.61 -1.02
C TRP A 99 10.20 -16.49 -1.32
N VAL A 100 10.62 -15.26 -1.10
CA VAL A 100 9.82 -14.05 -1.33
C VAL A 100 10.57 -13.13 -2.28
N ASP A 101 9.88 -12.65 -3.33
CA ASP A 101 10.42 -11.62 -4.22
C ASP A 101 10.26 -10.23 -3.61
N LEU A 102 11.38 -9.59 -3.32
CA LEU A 102 11.43 -8.25 -2.72
C LEU A 102 11.51 -7.12 -3.75
N ALA A 103 11.41 -7.44 -5.04
CA ALA A 103 11.45 -6.44 -6.10
C ALA A 103 10.37 -5.37 -5.86
N ASP A 104 10.76 -4.11 -5.90
CA ASP A 104 9.80 -3.03 -5.97
C ASP A 104 9.32 -2.88 -7.43
N PRO A 105 8.02 -2.62 -7.67
CA PRO A 105 7.55 -2.29 -9.00
C PRO A 105 8.31 -1.09 -9.59
N PRO A 106 8.40 -0.98 -10.92
CA PRO A 106 9.00 0.18 -11.57
C PRO A 106 8.42 1.49 -11.02
N LEU A 107 9.26 2.52 -10.89
CA LEU A 107 8.85 3.82 -10.33
C LEU A 107 7.57 4.37 -10.98
N ALA A 108 7.50 4.32 -12.31
CA ALA A 108 6.32 4.80 -13.05
C ALA A 108 5.03 4.04 -12.66
N ALA A 109 5.11 2.72 -12.42
CA ALA A 109 3.96 1.94 -11.98
C ALA A 109 3.55 2.29 -10.54
N ARG A 110 4.52 2.53 -9.65
CA ARG A 110 4.26 2.97 -8.27
C ARG A 110 3.60 4.34 -8.24
N VAL A 111 4.11 5.29 -9.02
CA VAL A 111 3.54 6.65 -9.12
C VAL A 111 2.12 6.57 -9.68
N ALA A 112 1.88 5.79 -10.72
CA ALA A 112 0.55 5.63 -11.32
C ALA A 112 -0.46 5.04 -10.31
N GLU A 113 -0.05 4.02 -9.55
CA GLU A 113 -0.89 3.41 -8.51
C GLU A 113 -1.24 4.40 -7.39
N ILE A 114 -0.26 5.15 -6.88
CA ILE A 114 -0.47 6.16 -5.84
C ILE A 114 -1.37 7.28 -6.35
N THR A 115 -1.17 7.73 -7.59
CA THR A 115 -2.01 8.78 -8.19
C THR A 115 -3.46 8.32 -8.39
N MET A 116 -3.67 7.04 -8.74
CA MET A 116 -5.00 6.46 -8.84
C MET A 116 -5.70 6.45 -7.46
N GLN A 117 -5.00 6.01 -6.41
CA GLN A 117 -5.52 6.01 -5.03
C GLN A 117 -5.78 7.43 -4.50
N LEU A 118 -4.92 8.38 -4.87
CA LEU A 118 -5.13 9.81 -4.55
C LEU A 118 -6.40 10.34 -5.24
N ARG A 119 -6.65 9.93 -6.49
CA ARG A 119 -7.87 10.30 -7.21
C ARG A 119 -9.12 9.75 -6.53
N GLU A 120 -9.11 8.48 -6.14
CA GLU A 120 -10.22 7.88 -5.40
C GLU A 120 -10.48 8.63 -4.09
N ALA A 121 -9.42 8.88 -3.30
CA ALA A 121 -9.52 9.63 -2.04
C ALA A 121 -10.07 11.05 -2.25
N TYR A 122 -9.69 11.69 -3.37
CA TYR A 122 -10.18 13.00 -3.75
C TYR A 122 -11.69 12.97 -4.09
N ASP A 123 -12.13 11.97 -4.84
CA ASP A 123 -13.55 11.83 -5.22
C ASP A 123 -14.43 11.51 -4.00
N ASP A 124 -13.89 10.78 -3.02
CA ASP A 124 -14.56 10.41 -1.76
C ASP A 124 -14.47 11.51 -0.68
N ASN A 125 -13.72 12.60 -0.90
CA ASN A 125 -13.40 13.62 0.10
C ASN A 125 -12.70 13.06 1.35
N ASP A 126 -11.93 11.99 1.22
CA ASP A 126 -11.13 11.40 2.29
C ASP A 126 -9.80 12.13 2.45
N TYR A 127 -9.81 13.23 3.22
CA TYR A 127 -8.63 14.06 3.45
C TYR A 127 -7.47 13.32 4.11
N GLN A 128 -7.76 12.35 4.97
CA GLN A 128 -6.72 11.58 5.63
C GLN A 128 -6.01 10.66 4.64
N ARG A 129 -6.76 9.99 3.77
CA ARG A 129 -6.21 9.16 2.69
C ARG A 129 -5.44 10.03 1.69
N MET A 130 -5.97 11.19 1.28
CA MET A 130 -5.24 12.13 0.42
C MET A 130 -3.88 12.50 1.01
N ALA A 131 -3.81 12.84 2.30
CA ALA A 131 -2.55 13.18 2.95
C ALA A 131 -1.55 12.00 2.96
N ARG A 132 -2.03 10.76 3.16
CA ARG A 132 -1.17 9.57 3.09
C ARG A 132 -0.65 9.33 1.67
N GLU A 133 -1.49 9.47 0.65
CA GLU A 133 -1.08 9.28 -0.75
C GLU A 133 -0.07 10.35 -1.19
N LEU A 134 -0.24 11.61 -0.80
CA LEU A 134 0.74 12.67 -1.04
C LEU A 134 2.08 12.35 -0.38
N ALA A 135 2.07 11.88 0.87
CA ALA A 135 3.30 11.47 1.55
C ALA A 135 3.98 10.29 0.83
N ARG A 136 3.21 9.35 0.28
CA ARG A 136 3.73 8.22 -0.51
C ARG A 136 4.37 8.69 -1.82
N LEU A 137 3.77 9.66 -2.53
CA LEU A 137 4.37 10.27 -3.72
C LEU A 137 5.75 10.85 -3.42
N VAL A 138 5.85 11.64 -2.35
CA VAL A 138 7.14 12.20 -1.90
C VAL A 138 8.14 11.09 -1.57
N GLN A 139 7.72 10.05 -0.85
CA GLN A 139 8.58 8.92 -0.48
C GLN A 139 9.12 8.13 -1.69
N VAL A 140 8.38 8.07 -2.78
CA VAL A 140 8.86 7.41 -4.01
C VAL A 140 9.68 8.35 -4.89
N GLY A 141 9.87 9.62 -4.50
CA GLY A 141 10.64 10.62 -5.23
C GLY A 141 9.87 11.28 -6.38
N ALA A 142 8.54 11.22 -6.36
CA ALA A 142 7.70 11.98 -7.29
C ALA A 142 7.58 13.44 -6.84
N ASP A 143 7.36 14.35 -7.79
CA ASP A 143 7.12 15.76 -7.48
C ASP A 143 5.70 15.93 -6.92
N PRO A 144 5.52 16.47 -5.69
CA PRO A 144 4.20 16.73 -5.15
C PRO A 144 3.41 17.78 -5.96
N LEU A 145 4.06 18.61 -6.76
CA LEU A 145 3.41 19.57 -7.66
C LEU A 145 2.59 18.90 -8.75
N ASP A 146 2.99 17.70 -9.19
CA ASP A 146 2.20 16.90 -10.14
C ASP A 146 0.84 16.49 -9.52
N ALA A 147 0.80 16.27 -8.21
CA ALA A 147 -0.45 15.99 -7.50
C ALA A 147 -1.35 17.24 -7.42
N VAL A 148 -0.78 18.42 -7.20
CA VAL A 148 -1.53 19.70 -7.22
C VAL A 148 -2.09 19.95 -8.62
N ALA A 149 -1.29 19.79 -9.67
CA ALA A 149 -1.75 19.93 -11.04
C ALA A 149 -2.87 18.94 -11.38
N SER A 150 -2.74 17.69 -10.91
CA SER A 150 -3.77 16.66 -11.05
C SER A 150 -5.07 17.04 -10.35
N ALA A 151 -5.02 17.53 -9.11
CA ALA A 151 -6.19 17.95 -8.36
C ALA A 151 -6.93 19.12 -9.05
N ILE A 152 -6.19 20.09 -9.60
CA ILE A 152 -6.75 21.18 -10.40
C ILE A 152 -7.46 20.61 -11.64
N HIS A 153 -6.82 19.68 -12.35
CA HIS A 153 -7.40 19.04 -13.54
C HIS A 153 -8.67 18.24 -13.21
N TRP A 154 -8.69 17.53 -12.09
CA TRP A 154 -9.84 16.71 -11.67
C TRP A 154 -11.05 17.55 -11.26
N SER A 155 -10.86 18.78 -10.82
CA SER A 155 -11.91 19.64 -10.29
C SER A 155 -12.35 20.77 -11.24
N HIS A 156 -11.66 20.96 -12.36
CA HIS A 156 -11.88 22.13 -13.22
C HIS A 156 -13.33 22.28 -13.73
N ASP A 157 -14.04 21.19 -13.91
CA ASP A 157 -15.43 21.10 -14.37
C ASP A 157 -16.46 20.97 -13.22
N ARG A 158 -15.99 20.90 -11.97
CA ARG A 158 -16.82 20.71 -10.77
C ARG A 158 -16.99 22.02 -9.97
N LEU A 159 -16.40 23.12 -10.41
CA LEU A 159 -16.43 24.41 -9.73
C LEU A 159 -17.68 25.19 -10.13
N GLU A 160 -18.82 24.87 -9.53
CA GLU A 160 -20.14 25.44 -9.84
C GLU A 160 -20.17 26.98 -9.75
N PHE A 161 -19.35 27.58 -8.87
CA PHE A 161 -19.26 29.03 -8.65
C PHE A 161 -17.91 29.63 -9.07
N GLY A 162 -17.16 28.94 -9.95
CA GLY A 162 -15.82 29.36 -10.37
C GLY A 162 -14.71 28.88 -9.43
N TRP A 163 -13.48 29.39 -9.67
CA TRP A 163 -12.30 28.99 -8.94
C TRP A 163 -12.41 29.32 -7.46
N THR A 164 -12.16 28.33 -6.60
CA THR A 164 -12.11 28.55 -5.16
C THR A 164 -10.85 29.32 -4.77
N HIS A 165 -10.85 29.95 -3.59
CA HIS A 165 -9.67 30.64 -3.03
C HIS A 165 -8.45 29.70 -2.93
N ALA A 166 -8.66 28.39 -2.70
CA ALA A 166 -7.59 27.41 -2.64
C ALA A 166 -6.80 27.33 -3.96
N TYR A 167 -7.47 27.31 -5.10
CA TYR A 167 -6.79 27.28 -6.40
C TYR A 167 -6.16 28.62 -6.76
N ALA A 168 -6.85 29.72 -6.46
CA ALA A 168 -6.32 31.07 -6.70
C ALA A 168 -5.04 31.34 -5.88
N ALA A 169 -4.98 30.84 -4.64
CA ALA A 169 -3.84 30.99 -3.75
C ALA A 169 -2.74 29.91 -3.94
N THR A 170 -2.89 28.97 -4.88
CA THR A 170 -1.91 27.88 -5.04
C THR A 170 -0.50 28.40 -5.31
N ALA A 171 -0.35 29.42 -6.15
CA ALA A 171 0.95 30.02 -6.45
C ALA A 171 1.61 30.64 -5.21
N ASP A 172 0.81 31.30 -4.36
CA ASP A 172 1.31 31.91 -3.12
C ASP A 172 1.74 30.83 -2.12
N TRP A 173 0.99 29.75 -2.00
CA TRP A 173 1.37 28.61 -1.14
C TRP A 173 2.63 27.91 -1.61
N LEU A 174 2.81 27.75 -2.91
CA LEU A 174 4.03 27.18 -3.47
C LEU A 174 5.25 28.06 -3.19
N ALA A 175 5.10 29.38 -3.28
CA ALA A 175 6.16 30.34 -2.93
C ALA A 175 6.53 30.31 -1.42
N LEU A 176 5.65 29.81 -0.55
CA LEU A 176 5.93 29.61 0.88
C LEU A 176 6.54 28.22 1.17
N TYR A 177 6.42 27.28 0.23
CA TYR A 177 6.97 25.94 0.36
C TYR A 177 8.47 25.87 -0.02
N ASP A 178 8.92 26.71 -0.95
CA ASP A 178 10.34 26.88 -1.37
C ASP A 178 11.16 27.66 -0.32
#